data_d4666e601b09d67f58ec1dfbf0898002
#
_entry.id   d4666e601b09d67f58ec1dfbf0898002
#
_cell.length_a   1.000
_cell.length_b   1.000
_cell.length_c   1.000
_cell.angle_alpha   90.00
_cell.angle_beta   90.00
_cell.angle_gamma   90.00
#
_symmetry.space_group_name_H-M   'P 1'
#
loop_
_entity.id
_entity.type
_entity.pdbx_description
1 polymer ?
#
loop_
_entity_poly.entity_id
_entity_poly.type
_entity_poly.pdbx_seq_one_letter_code
_entity_poly.pdbx_strand_id
1 'polypeptide(L)'
;MGLFYVGCRVLNPATAKSTVVRRLMVDTGAESTWIDAAVLEAIGIEPRKKDLQFQLAKGQIVTRSVGYAVLGVDKSETVDEVVFAQRGDLQLLGARALEGLNLQVDSRRKRLVAAGPIVSAAAVPPRFGQLVQVVSEAPKNPRKPRANRRKKPRVTRSKAR
;
A
#
# COMPACT_ATOMS: atom_id res chain seq x y z
N MET A 1 4.30 -20.25 21.75
CA MET A 1 4.56 -18.80 21.91
C MET A 1 3.45 -18.19 22.76
N GLY A 2 3.78 -17.30 23.72
CA GLY A 2 2.75 -16.67 24.53
C GLY A 2 2.07 -15.54 23.76
N LEU A 3 0.74 -15.48 23.80
CA LEU A 3 -0.05 -14.38 23.23
C LEU A 3 0.24 -13.09 23.99
N PHE A 4 0.33 -11.97 23.26
CA PHE A 4 0.33 -10.62 23.81
C PHE A 4 -0.35 -9.64 22.87
N TYR A 5 -0.68 -8.47 23.39
CA TYR A 5 -1.44 -7.45 22.71
C TYR A 5 -0.70 -6.13 22.71
N VAL A 6 -0.92 -5.34 21.66
CA VAL A 6 -0.38 -3.99 21.53
C VAL A 6 -1.48 -3.00 21.24
N GLY A 7 -1.27 -1.74 21.59
CA GLY A 7 -2.07 -0.63 21.08
C GLY A 7 -1.57 -0.26 19.68
N CYS A 8 -2.49 -0.04 18.75
CA CYS A 8 -2.17 0.39 17.40
C CYS A 8 -3.04 1.60 17.04
N ARG A 9 -2.40 2.68 16.60
CA ARG A 9 -3.10 3.80 15.97
C ARG A 9 -3.45 3.40 14.54
N VAL A 10 -4.69 3.61 14.16
CA VAL A 10 -5.20 3.37 12.81
C VAL A 10 -5.65 4.69 12.24
N LEU A 11 -5.12 5.09 11.10
CA LEU A 11 -5.41 6.36 10.46
C LEU A 11 -5.88 6.12 9.02
N ASN A 12 -6.93 6.82 8.63
CA ASN A 12 -7.39 6.86 7.24
C ASN A 12 -6.50 7.82 6.44
N PRO A 13 -5.73 7.32 5.45
CA PRO A 13 -4.80 8.14 4.66
C PRO A 13 -5.49 9.21 3.82
N ALA A 14 -6.78 9.05 3.49
CA ALA A 14 -7.51 10.02 2.66
C ALA A 14 -8.06 11.21 3.47
N THR A 15 -8.44 10.99 4.74
CA THR A 15 -9.13 12.00 5.57
C THR A 15 -8.35 12.43 6.79
N ALA A 16 -7.24 11.77 7.09
CA ALA A 16 -6.45 11.91 8.32
C ALA A 16 -7.23 11.62 9.62
N LYS A 17 -8.47 11.11 9.54
CA LYS A 17 -9.19 10.63 10.72
C LYS A 17 -8.48 9.43 11.30
N SER A 18 -8.36 9.36 12.61
CA SER A 18 -7.66 8.27 13.28
C SER A 18 -8.35 7.83 14.56
N THR A 19 -8.05 6.60 14.96
CA THR A 19 -8.46 6.00 16.24
C THR A 19 -7.36 5.12 16.79
N VAL A 20 -7.50 4.67 18.03
CA VAL A 20 -6.56 3.73 18.66
C VAL A 20 -7.28 2.44 18.99
N VAL A 21 -6.85 1.36 18.37
CA VAL A 21 -7.25 -0.01 18.75
C VAL A 21 -6.33 -0.44 19.89
N ARG A 22 -6.87 -0.49 21.10
CA ARG A 22 -6.06 -0.71 22.32
C ARG A 22 -5.51 -2.12 22.48
N ARG A 23 -6.12 -3.10 21.83
CA ARG A 23 -5.79 -4.52 22.01
C ARG A 23 -5.81 -5.25 20.67
N LEU A 24 -4.75 -5.11 19.87
CA LEU A 24 -4.47 -6.00 18.76
C LEU A 24 -3.57 -7.14 19.22
N MET A 25 -3.97 -8.36 18.97
CA MET A 25 -3.12 -9.53 19.20
C MET A 25 -1.97 -9.52 18.21
N VAL A 26 -0.74 -9.68 18.67
CA VAL A 26 0.41 -9.79 17.77
C VAL A 26 0.49 -11.23 17.28
N ASP A 27 0.39 -11.43 15.95
CA ASP A 27 0.39 -12.74 15.32
C ASP A 27 1.29 -12.79 14.08
N THR A 28 2.48 -13.34 14.24
CA THR A 28 3.43 -13.54 13.13
C THR A 28 3.06 -14.70 12.20
N GLY A 29 2.06 -15.49 12.56
CA GLY A 29 1.52 -16.56 11.72
C GLY A 29 0.40 -16.10 10.79
N ALA A 30 -0.14 -14.89 11.03
CA ALA A 30 -1.11 -14.26 10.13
C ALA A 30 -0.41 -13.28 9.21
N GLU A 31 -0.64 -13.37 7.91
CA GLU A 31 -0.06 -12.44 6.93
C GLU A 31 -0.65 -11.03 7.10
N SER A 32 -1.97 -10.92 7.15
CA SER A 32 -2.71 -9.65 7.13
C SER A 32 -3.12 -9.20 8.52
N THR A 33 -3.23 -7.89 8.71
CA THR A 33 -3.80 -7.26 9.90
C THR A 33 -5.33 -7.26 9.81
N TRP A 34 -6.01 -7.63 10.91
CA TRP A 34 -7.46 -7.71 11.01
C TRP A 34 -7.97 -6.73 12.07
N ILE A 35 -8.86 -5.82 11.69
CA ILE A 35 -9.43 -4.78 12.55
C ILE A 35 -10.94 -4.81 12.39
N ASP A 36 -11.67 -4.64 13.49
CA ASP A 36 -13.13 -4.60 13.50
C ASP A 36 -13.64 -3.62 12.41
N ALA A 37 -14.58 -4.11 11.59
CA ALA A 37 -15.17 -3.34 10.50
C ALA A 37 -15.76 -2.01 10.99
N ALA A 38 -16.46 -2.02 12.13
CA ALA A 38 -17.07 -0.81 12.69
C ALA A 38 -16.01 0.25 13.07
N VAL A 39 -14.82 -0.17 13.52
CA VAL A 39 -13.70 0.74 13.82
C VAL A 39 -13.17 1.39 12.56
N LEU A 40 -12.99 0.63 11.48
CA LEU A 40 -12.50 1.14 10.19
C LEU A 40 -13.51 2.09 9.55
N GLU A 41 -14.78 1.72 9.55
CA GLU A 41 -15.89 2.52 9.02
C GLU A 41 -16.06 3.85 9.80
N ALA A 42 -15.92 3.84 11.12
CA ALA A 42 -16.03 5.04 11.97
C ALA A 42 -15.02 6.12 11.61
N ILE A 43 -13.83 5.75 11.11
CA ILE A 43 -12.82 6.69 10.61
C ILE A 43 -12.88 6.88 9.09
N GLY A 44 -13.91 6.32 8.42
CA GLY A 44 -14.16 6.49 7.00
C GLY A 44 -13.24 5.67 6.09
N ILE A 45 -12.65 4.58 6.59
CA ILE A 45 -11.93 3.63 5.71
C ILE A 45 -12.97 2.79 4.99
N GLU A 46 -12.91 2.80 3.67
CA GLU A 46 -13.81 2.05 2.80
C GLU A 46 -13.15 0.77 2.27
N PRO A 47 -13.94 -0.32 2.08
CA PRO A 47 -13.46 -1.50 1.40
C PRO A 47 -13.02 -1.20 -0.03
N ARG A 48 -11.77 -1.53 -0.38
CA ARG A 48 -11.21 -1.38 -1.73
C ARG A 48 -11.19 -2.69 -2.51
N LYS A 49 -10.98 -3.80 -1.80
CA LYS A 49 -11.09 -5.16 -2.33
C LYS A 49 -12.20 -5.85 -1.58
N LYS A 50 -13.16 -6.43 -2.31
CA LYS A 50 -14.31 -7.12 -1.73
C LYS A 50 -14.24 -8.60 -2.03
N ASP A 51 -14.93 -9.39 -1.22
CA ASP A 51 -15.13 -10.82 -1.41
C ASP A 51 -13.84 -11.64 -1.53
N LEU A 52 -12.78 -11.21 -0.81
CA LEU A 52 -11.54 -11.97 -0.73
C LEU A 52 -11.69 -13.15 0.21
N GLN A 53 -11.19 -14.30 -0.20
CA GLN A 53 -11.19 -15.52 0.59
C GLN A 53 -9.94 -15.61 1.44
N PHE A 54 -10.13 -15.87 2.73
CA PHE A 54 -9.06 -16.08 3.70
C PHE A 54 -9.21 -17.46 4.33
N GLN A 55 -8.12 -18.19 4.40
CA GLN A 55 -8.09 -19.46 5.12
C GLN A 55 -7.61 -19.23 6.56
N LEU A 56 -8.45 -19.57 7.52
CA LEU A 56 -8.13 -19.50 8.93
C LEU A 56 -7.30 -20.70 9.39
N ALA A 57 -6.65 -20.59 10.56
CA ALA A 57 -5.75 -21.62 11.09
C ALA A 57 -6.35 -23.05 11.17
N LYS A 58 -7.67 -23.18 11.27
CA LYS A 58 -8.38 -24.48 11.29
C LYS A 58 -8.81 -24.97 9.90
N GLY A 59 -8.35 -24.31 8.83
CA GLY A 59 -8.72 -24.65 7.44
C GLY A 59 -10.06 -24.08 6.99
N GLN A 60 -10.80 -23.40 7.85
CA GLN A 60 -12.04 -22.73 7.49
C GLN A 60 -11.75 -21.58 6.52
N ILE A 61 -12.53 -21.47 5.45
CA ILE A 61 -12.48 -20.36 4.51
C ILE A 61 -13.57 -19.35 4.90
N VAL A 62 -13.18 -18.08 5.02
CA VAL A 62 -14.07 -16.96 5.26
C VAL A 62 -13.88 -15.89 4.18
N THR A 63 -14.95 -15.17 3.85
CA THR A 63 -14.91 -14.08 2.88
C THR A 63 -14.95 -12.74 3.61
N ARG A 64 -13.97 -11.87 3.33
CA ARG A 64 -13.86 -10.54 3.95
C ARG A 64 -13.45 -9.49 2.92
N SER A 65 -13.72 -8.24 3.26
CA SER A 65 -13.24 -7.09 2.50
C SER A 65 -11.92 -6.58 3.07
N VAL A 66 -11.18 -5.83 2.25
CA VAL A 66 -9.88 -5.24 2.61
C VAL A 66 -9.87 -3.76 2.21
N GLY A 67 -9.31 -2.91 3.05
CA GLY A 67 -9.06 -1.50 2.80
C GLY A 67 -7.62 -1.12 3.09
N TYR A 68 -7.29 0.16 2.97
CA TYR A 68 -5.95 0.68 3.24
C TYR A 68 -5.96 1.58 4.47
N ALA A 69 -5.00 1.38 5.36
CA ALA A 69 -4.83 2.19 6.56
C ALA A 69 -3.35 2.52 6.80
N VAL A 70 -3.09 3.62 7.48
CA VAL A 70 -1.81 3.85 8.14
C VAL A 70 -1.90 3.23 9.53
N LEU A 71 -0.99 2.33 9.84
CA LEU A 71 -0.86 1.66 11.12
C LEU A 71 0.33 2.24 11.88
N GLY A 72 0.12 2.60 13.15
CA GLY A 72 1.16 3.17 14.01
C GLY A 72 1.27 2.42 15.32
N VAL A 73 2.49 2.00 15.67
CA VAL A 73 2.82 1.41 16.96
C VAL A 73 4.03 2.14 17.52
N ASP A 74 3.93 2.71 18.71
CA ASP A 74 4.92 3.58 19.33
C ASP A 74 5.33 4.73 18.39
N LYS A 75 6.57 4.72 17.87
CA LYS A 75 7.11 5.73 16.96
C LYS A 75 7.17 5.27 15.50
N SER A 76 6.79 4.02 15.24
CA SER A 76 6.83 3.43 13.90
C SER A 76 5.47 3.53 13.23
N GLU A 77 5.47 3.81 11.93
CA GLU A 77 4.27 3.85 11.10
C GLU A 77 4.50 3.13 9.77
N THR A 78 3.44 2.52 9.26
CA THR A 78 3.43 1.91 7.92
C THR A 78 2.05 2.03 7.29
N VAL A 79 2.00 2.00 5.96
CA VAL A 79 0.74 1.82 5.23
C VAL A 79 0.56 0.35 4.94
N ASP A 80 -0.60 -0.21 5.26
CA ASP A 80 -0.88 -1.62 5.02
C ASP A 80 -2.34 -1.86 4.58
N GLU A 81 -2.56 -3.03 4.01
CA GLU A 81 -3.90 -3.56 3.78
C GLU A 81 -4.45 -4.12 5.07
N VAL A 82 -5.65 -3.67 5.44
CA VAL A 82 -6.34 -4.14 6.64
C VAL A 82 -7.62 -4.87 6.27
N VAL A 83 -7.83 -6.02 6.90
CA VAL A 83 -9.02 -6.84 6.72
C VAL A 83 -10.12 -6.33 7.64
N PHE A 84 -11.32 -6.14 7.10
CA PHE A 84 -12.53 -5.78 7.85
C PHE A 84 -13.01 -7.00 8.62
N ALA A 85 -12.55 -7.13 9.86
CA ALA A 85 -12.93 -8.22 10.75
C ALA A 85 -14.39 -8.10 11.13
N GLN A 86 -15.11 -9.22 11.08
CA GLN A 86 -16.50 -9.32 11.46
C GLN A 86 -16.66 -9.95 12.85
N ARG A 87 -17.88 -9.96 13.37
CA ARG A 87 -18.17 -10.59 14.65
C ARG A 87 -17.71 -12.05 14.65
N GLY A 88 -16.87 -12.40 15.61
CA GLY A 88 -16.28 -13.73 15.76
C GLY A 88 -14.86 -13.85 15.20
N ASP A 89 -14.40 -12.89 14.42
CA ASP A 89 -13.00 -12.82 13.98
C ASP A 89 -12.09 -12.28 15.09
N LEU A 90 -10.83 -12.69 15.05
CA LEU A 90 -9.81 -12.13 15.92
C LEU A 90 -9.33 -10.78 15.35
N GLN A 91 -9.13 -9.80 16.22
CA GLN A 91 -8.43 -8.59 15.86
C GLN A 91 -6.93 -8.79 16.13
N LEU A 92 -6.12 -8.65 15.07
CA LEU A 92 -4.70 -8.97 15.16
C LEU A 92 -3.84 -8.08 14.27
N LEU A 93 -2.59 -7.90 14.68
CA LEU A 93 -1.53 -7.26 13.91
C LEU A 93 -0.71 -8.34 13.23
N GLY A 94 -0.78 -8.39 11.90
CA GLY A 94 -0.17 -9.43 11.08
C GLY A 94 1.32 -9.19 10.77
N ALA A 95 1.94 -10.20 10.16
CA ALA A 95 3.38 -10.20 9.83
C ALA A 95 3.75 -9.05 8.90
N ARG A 96 2.96 -8.79 7.86
CA ARG A 96 3.22 -7.72 6.88
C ARG A 96 3.25 -6.33 7.53
N ALA A 97 2.35 -6.06 8.46
CA ALA A 97 2.37 -4.81 9.22
C ALA A 97 3.60 -4.74 10.14
N LEU A 98 3.99 -5.83 10.79
CA LEU A 98 5.19 -5.87 11.63
C LEU A 98 6.47 -5.58 10.83
N GLU A 99 6.58 -6.15 9.64
CA GLU A 99 7.69 -5.88 8.71
C GLU A 99 7.69 -4.42 8.26
N GLY A 100 6.54 -3.89 7.83
CA GLY A 100 6.41 -2.49 7.43
C GLY A 100 6.70 -1.49 8.54
N LEU A 101 6.38 -1.83 9.80
CA LEU A 101 6.72 -1.07 11.00
C LEU A 101 8.19 -1.20 11.40
N ASN A 102 8.94 -2.10 10.76
CA ASN A 102 10.30 -2.48 11.16
C ASN A 102 10.39 -2.95 12.63
N LEU A 103 9.40 -3.78 13.03
CA LEU A 103 9.28 -4.31 14.37
C LEU A 103 9.40 -5.84 14.36
N GLN A 104 10.04 -6.38 15.40
CA GLN A 104 10.12 -7.82 15.64
C GLN A 104 9.56 -8.18 17.01
N VAL A 105 9.17 -9.45 17.17
CA VAL A 105 8.58 -9.96 18.39
C VAL A 105 9.66 -10.45 19.35
N ASP A 106 9.78 -9.81 20.53
CA ASP A 106 10.47 -10.35 21.68
C ASP A 106 9.49 -11.25 22.48
N SER A 107 9.47 -12.52 22.13
CA SER A 107 8.54 -13.51 22.72
C SER A 107 8.80 -13.74 24.22
N ARG A 108 10.02 -13.53 24.68
CA ARG A 108 10.37 -13.69 26.11
C ARG A 108 9.79 -12.56 26.97
N ARG A 109 9.88 -11.32 26.46
CA ARG A 109 9.39 -10.13 27.17
C ARG A 109 7.97 -9.75 26.77
N LYS A 110 7.35 -10.47 25.82
CA LYS A 110 6.00 -10.21 25.28
C LYS A 110 5.82 -8.75 24.84
N ARG A 111 6.72 -8.29 24.00
CA ARG A 111 6.71 -6.92 23.47
C ARG A 111 7.26 -6.88 22.04
N LEU A 112 6.97 -5.78 21.35
CA LEU A 112 7.63 -5.45 20.10
C LEU A 112 8.92 -4.68 20.38
N VAL A 113 9.94 -4.90 19.56
CA VAL A 113 11.21 -4.20 19.58
C VAL A 113 11.60 -3.85 18.15
N ALA A 114 12.44 -2.83 17.94
CA ALA A 114 12.94 -2.49 16.63
C ALA A 114 13.72 -3.66 16.01
N ALA A 115 13.47 -3.95 14.74
CA ALA A 115 14.15 -5.04 14.02
C ALA A 115 15.59 -4.69 13.62
N GLY A 116 15.99 -3.43 13.79
CA GLY A 116 17.34 -2.94 13.45
C GLY A 116 17.33 -2.00 12.23
N PRO A 117 18.50 -1.77 11.61
CA PRO A 117 18.59 -0.91 10.44
C PRO A 117 17.76 -1.45 9.27
N ILE A 118 17.05 -0.57 8.56
CA ILE A 118 16.33 -0.94 7.35
C ILE A 118 17.34 -1.22 6.23
N VAL A 119 17.33 -2.42 5.69
CA VAL A 119 18.14 -2.77 4.52
C VAL A 119 17.43 -2.23 3.27
N SER A 120 17.90 -1.09 2.77
CA SER A 120 17.23 -0.37 1.67
C SER A 120 17.61 -0.85 0.27
N ALA A 121 18.79 -1.44 0.07
CA ALA A 121 19.21 -2.04 -1.21
C ALA A 121 20.38 -3.01 -1.02
N ALA A 122 20.37 -4.11 -1.75
CA ALA A 122 21.59 -4.86 -2.02
C ALA A 122 22.38 -4.16 -3.11
N ALA A 123 23.73 -4.15 -3.03
CA ALA A 123 24.57 -3.67 -4.12
C ALA A 123 24.24 -4.46 -5.40
N VAL A 124 23.84 -3.77 -6.47
CA VAL A 124 23.58 -4.41 -7.75
C VAL A 124 24.90 -4.94 -8.30
N PRO A 125 25.03 -6.25 -8.59
CA PRO A 125 26.25 -6.77 -9.21
C PRO A 125 26.54 -6.04 -10.53
N PRO A 126 27.82 -5.78 -10.88
CA PRO A 126 28.17 -4.97 -12.07
C PRO A 126 27.54 -5.42 -13.38
N ARG A 127 27.16 -6.71 -13.50
CA ARG A 127 26.49 -7.26 -14.68
C ARG A 127 25.06 -6.77 -14.90
N PHE A 128 24.38 -6.27 -13.87
CA PHE A 128 23.01 -5.74 -14.00
C PHE A 128 22.99 -4.22 -14.25
N GLY A 129 24.07 -3.51 -14.00
CA GLY A 129 24.19 -2.07 -14.26
C GLY A 129 24.09 -1.69 -15.74
N GLN A 130 24.43 -2.62 -16.67
CA GLN A 130 24.30 -2.39 -18.11
C GLN A 130 22.85 -2.51 -18.62
N LEU A 131 21.98 -3.26 -17.95
CA LEU A 131 20.57 -3.40 -18.34
C LEU A 131 19.70 -2.21 -17.94
N VAL A 132 20.11 -1.45 -16.93
CA VAL A 132 19.34 -0.30 -16.44
C VAL A 132 19.59 0.95 -17.31
N GLN A 133 20.72 1.03 -18.03
CA GLN A 133 21.01 2.14 -18.93
C GLN A 133 20.14 2.17 -20.20
N VAL A 134 19.54 1.05 -20.59
CA VAL A 134 18.74 0.97 -21.84
C VAL A 134 17.35 1.62 -21.67
N VAL A 135 16.88 1.80 -20.44
CA VAL A 135 15.53 2.38 -20.18
C VAL A 135 15.57 3.90 -20.05
N SER A 136 16.74 4.52 -19.92
CA SER A 136 16.89 5.98 -19.74
C SER A 136 17.15 6.77 -21.03
N GLU A 137 17.32 6.12 -22.17
CA GLU A 137 17.40 6.84 -23.44
C GLU A 137 16.01 7.14 -24.00
N ALA A 138 15.44 8.27 -23.60
CA ALA A 138 14.33 8.88 -24.32
C ALA A 138 14.78 9.13 -25.78
N PRO A 139 13.91 8.84 -26.78
CA PRO A 139 14.29 9.03 -28.18
C PRO A 139 14.67 10.48 -28.44
N LYS A 140 15.95 10.72 -28.74
CA LYS A 140 16.46 12.01 -29.22
C LYS A 140 15.94 12.22 -30.64
N ASN A 141 14.71 12.62 -30.80
CA ASN A 141 14.28 13.52 -31.89
C ASN A 141 12.76 13.72 -31.94
N PRO A 142 12.21 14.84 -31.48
CA PRO A 142 10.89 15.23 -31.89
C PRO A 142 10.98 15.71 -33.36
N ARG A 143 10.37 14.96 -34.29
CA ARG A 143 10.18 15.40 -35.68
C ARG A 143 9.51 16.77 -35.65
N LYS A 144 10.20 17.80 -36.17
CA LYS A 144 9.62 19.14 -36.37
C LYS A 144 8.35 19.01 -37.21
N PRO A 145 7.23 19.64 -36.84
CA PRO A 145 6.03 19.61 -37.66
C PRO A 145 6.32 20.30 -38.98
N ARG A 146 6.00 19.62 -40.10
CA ARG A 146 6.07 20.18 -41.47
C ARG A 146 5.13 21.39 -41.54
N ALA A 147 5.70 22.55 -41.83
CA ALA A 147 4.97 23.78 -42.12
C ALA A 147 4.00 23.56 -43.29
N ASN A 148 2.72 23.71 -43.01
CA ASN A 148 1.64 23.61 -43.95
C ASN A 148 1.68 24.86 -44.85
N ARG A 149 2.23 24.73 -46.08
CA ARG A 149 2.24 25.78 -47.11
C ARG A 149 0.82 26.02 -47.58
N ARG A 150 0.13 27.01 -47.00
CA ARG A 150 -1.16 27.51 -47.52
C ARG A 150 -0.95 28.05 -48.91
N LYS A 151 -1.62 27.41 -49.91
CA LYS A 151 -1.74 27.92 -51.27
C LYS A 151 -2.58 29.20 -51.23
N LYS A 152 -2.04 30.30 -51.78
CA LYS A 152 -2.76 31.55 -51.99
C LYS A 152 -3.87 31.35 -53.05
N PRO A 153 -5.05 31.93 -52.89
CA PRO A 153 -6.09 31.87 -53.88
C PRO A 153 -5.73 32.78 -55.10
N ARG A 154 -6.00 32.25 -56.30
CA ARG A 154 -5.77 32.92 -57.61
C ARG A 154 -6.94 33.88 -57.81
N VAL A 155 -6.63 35.16 -57.88
CA VAL A 155 -7.61 36.22 -58.24
C VAL A 155 -7.86 36.15 -59.73
N THR A 156 -9.08 35.81 -60.14
CA THR A 156 -9.57 35.94 -61.53
C THR A 156 -10.14 37.34 -61.71
N ARG A 157 -9.50 38.09 -62.59
CA ARG A 157 -10.00 39.39 -63.08
C ARG A 157 -11.14 39.14 -64.09
N SER A 158 -12.34 39.54 -63.74
CA SER A 158 -13.44 39.65 -64.72
C SER A 158 -13.32 40.99 -65.42
N LYS A 159 -13.33 40.92 -66.77
CA LYS A 159 -13.47 42.10 -67.62
C LYS A 159 -14.94 42.44 -67.80
N ALA A 160 -15.24 43.72 -67.65
CA ALA A 160 -16.52 44.31 -67.92
C ALA A 160 -16.88 44.37 -69.46
N ARG A 161 -18.14 44.24 -69.72
CA ARG A 161 -18.91 45.02 -70.73
C ARG A 161 -20.27 45.32 -70.12
#